data_9f0328980fb0ad7b62855d2fd98d0a13
#
_entry.id   9f0328980fb0ad7b62855d2fd98d0a13
#
_cell.length_a   1.000
_cell.length_b   1.000
_cell.length_c   1.000
_cell.angle_alpha   90.00
_cell.angle_beta   90.00
_cell.angle_gamma   90.00
#
_symmetry.space_group_name_H-M   'P 1'
#
loop_
_entity.id
_entity.type
_entity.pdbx_description
1 polymer ?
#
loop_
_entity_poly.entity_id
_entity_poly.type
_entity_poly.pdbx_seq_one_letter_code
_entity_poly.pdbx_strand_id
1 'polypeptide(L)'
;MNKASFLIPIVAIVGAAVLSSLFVVDEREKALVLRFGQIKQVIDEPGIGFKVPLVDEVVRFEDRIMSLQTPVIEVTPADDRRLRVDAFVLYRIDDIVQYRQAIGSGGENRAANDLSGILESQIRAALGAAGVTSNSILSPQRSELMEQIRVQADSRANALGLAVVEVRLGRTNLPEQNFDATLRRMIAEREREATDERARGREAALRVTALADRTFEEIISEAKIGRAHV
;
A
#
# COMPACT_ATOMS: atom_id res chain seq x y z
N MET A 1 38.33 -36.07 53.69
CA MET A 1 37.41 -35.33 52.75
C MET A 1 37.39 -36.11 51.45
N ASN A 2 36.26 -36.77 51.16
CA ASN A 2 36.16 -37.69 50.02
C ASN A 2 36.21 -36.92 48.69
N LYS A 3 37.21 -37.28 47.88
CA LYS A 3 37.33 -36.66 46.47
C LYS A 3 36.06 -36.82 45.66
N ALA A 4 35.25 -37.84 45.95
CA ALA A 4 33.93 -38.06 45.32
C ALA A 4 32.89 -36.95 45.64
N SER A 5 33.00 -36.31 46.84
CA SER A 5 32.05 -35.26 47.24
C SER A 5 32.20 -33.96 46.46
N PHE A 6 33.36 -33.71 45.82
CA PHE A 6 33.60 -32.59 44.93
C PHE A 6 33.35 -32.93 43.46
N LEU A 7 33.43 -34.20 43.07
CA LEU A 7 33.20 -34.65 41.70
C LEU A 7 31.73 -34.54 41.30
N ILE A 8 30.80 -34.84 42.19
CA ILE A 8 29.36 -34.80 41.91
C ILE A 8 28.89 -33.41 41.53
N PRO A 9 29.18 -32.33 42.28
CA PRO A 9 28.75 -30.99 41.87
C PRO A 9 29.42 -30.50 40.58
N ILE A 10 30.66 -30.86 40.33
CA ILE A 10 31.37 -30.50 39.09
C ILE A 10 30.70 -31.18 37.88
N VAL A 11 30.39 -32.46 37.95
CA VAL A 11 29.68 -33.18 36.88
C VAL A 11 28.29 -32.62 36.66
N ALA A 12 27.58 -32.24 37.73
CA ALA A 12 26.27 -31.59 37.62
C ALA A 12 26.34 -30.22 36.92
N ILE A 13 27.35 -29.39 37.25
CA ILE A 13 27.57 -28.09 36.61
C ILE A 13 27.91 -28.26 35.14
N VAL A 14 28.81 -29.18 34.81
CA VAL A 14 29.18 -29.47 33.41
C VAL A 14 27.97 -30.01 32.62
N GLY A 15 27.18 -30.91 33.20
CA GLY A 15 25.96 -31.42 32.60
C GLY A 15 24.92 -30.31 32.36
N ALA A 16 24.72 -29.44 33.34
CA ALA A 16 23.84 -28.28 33.19
C ALA A 16 24.33 -27.29 32.12
N ALA A 17 25.65 -27.06 32.05
CA ALA A 17 26.24 -26.21 31.02
C ALA A 17 26.05 -26.79 29.61
N VAL A 18 26.23 -28.10 29.44
CA VAL A 18 26.00 -28.79 28.15
C VAL A 18 24.53 -28.71 27.74
N LEU A 19 23.59 -28.95 28.65
CA LEU A 19 22.16 -28.85 28.37
C LEU A 19 21.75 -27.40 28.03
N SER A 20 22.32 -26.41 28.71
CA SER A 20 22.08 -24.98 28.45
C SER A 20 22.74 -24.48 27.17
N SER A 21 23.65 -25.24 26.57
CA SER A 21 24.34 -24.92 25.32
C SER A 21 23.50 -25.23 24.09
N LEU A 22 22.49 -26.08 24.21
CA LEU A 22 21.63 -26.49 23.14
C LEU A 22 20.42 -25.57 23.06
N PHE A 23 20.06 -25.15 21.83
CA PHE A 23 18.80 -24.46 21.56
C PHE A 23 18.21 -24.94 20.23
N VAL A 24 16.91 -24.79 20.06
CA VAL A 24 16.18 -25.21 18.87
C VAL A 24 15.69 -23.96 18.16
N VAL A 25 15.85 -23.95 16.85
CA VAL A 25 15.28 -22.94 15.94
C VAL A 25 14.12 -23.59 15.21
N ASP A 26 12.93 -22.99 15.32
CA ASP A 26 11.71 -23.43 14.64
C ASP A 26 11.77 -23.09 13.15
N GLU A 27 10.97 -23.80 12.30
CA GLU A 27 10.83 -23.53 10.86
C GLU A 27 10.26 -22.14 10.54
N ARG A 28 9.71 -21.46 11.54
CA ARG A 28 9.09 -20.14 11.40
C ARG A 28 10.01 -19.01 11.85
N GLU A 29 11.18 -19.35 12.36
CA GLU A 29 12.11 -18.42 12.96
C GLU A 29 13.51 -18.56 12.35
N LYS A 30 14.21 -17.44 12.23
CA LYS A 30 15.65 -17.38 12.02
C LYS A 30 16.33 -16.92 13.31
N ALA A 31 17.55 -17.33 13.56
CA ALA A 31 18.25 -16.97 14.78
C ALA A 31 19.62 -16.35 14.51
N LEU A 32 19.95 -15.33 15.29
CA LEU A 32 21.30 -14.79 15.38
C LEU A 32 21.91 -15.15 16.73
N VAL A 33 23.11 -15.73 16.70
CA VAL A 33 23.92 -15.91 17.91
C VAL A 33 24.83 -14.69 18.02
N LEU A 34 24.63 -13.94 19.10
CA LEU A 34 25.40 -12.74 19.40
C LEU A 34 26.39 -13.07 20.52
N ARG A 35 27.63 -12.62 20.37
CA ARG A 35 28.65 -12.65 21.42
C ARG A 35 29.06 -11.22 21.73
N PHE A 36 28.79 -10.79 22.97
CA PHE A 36 29.04 -9.40 23.39
C PHE A 36 28.44 -8.36 22.43
N GLY A 37 27.22 -8.65 21.89
CA GLY A 37 26.50 -7.78 20.94
C GLY A 37 26.97 -7.88 19.49
N GLN A 38 28.04 -8.63 19.19
CA GLN A 38 28.52 -8.86 17.82
C GLN A 38 27.94 -10.16 17.26
N ILE A 39 27.57 -10.13 15.98
CA ILE A 39 27.04 -11.30 15.27
C ILE A 39 28.14 -12.32 15.08
N LYS A 40 27.99 -13.48 15.70
CA LYS A 40 28.92 -14.59 15.60
C LYS A 40 28.48 -15.63 14.58
N GLN A 41 27.20 -15.96 14.59
CA GLN A 41 26.63 -16.99 13.73
C GLN A 41 25.21 -16.60 13.31
N VAL A 42 24.89 -16.88 12.08
CA VAL A 42 23.55 -16.76 11.48
C VAL A 42 23.00 -18.16 11.30
N ILE A 43 21.78 -18.40 11.72
CA ILE A 43 21.09 -19.69 11.59
C ILE A 43 19.79 -19.41 10.84
N ASP A 44 19.82 -19.68 9.52
CA ASP A 44 18.69 -19.49 8.61
C ASP A 44 17.87 -20.77 8.45
N GLU A 45 18.44 -21.94 8.77
CA GLU A 45 17.76 -23.21 8.66
C GLU A 45 17.26 -23.71 10.02
N PRO A 46 16.06 -24.31 10.08
CA PRO A 46 15.54 -24.89 11.31
C PRO A 46 16.40 -26.06 11.79
N GLY A 47 16.56 -26.18 13.09
CA GLY A 47 17.35 -27.24 13.65
C GLY A 47 17.88 -26.97 15.05
N ILE A 48 18.87 -27.79 15.45
CA ILE A 48 19.52 -27.65 16.74
C ILE A 48 20.79 -26.81 16.60
N GLY A 49 20.82 -25.68 17.30
CA GLY A 49 21.98 -24.82 17.39
C GLY A 49 22.76 -25.00 18.72
N PHE A 50 24.04 -24.55 18.67
CA PHE A 50 24.90 -24.53 19.84
C PHE A 50 25.28 -23.10 20.19
N LYS A 51 25.18 -22.77 21.48
CA LYS A 51 25.64 -21.50 22.05
C LYS A 51 26.54 -21.75 23.26
N VAL A 52 27.44 -20.82 23.53
CA VAL A 52 28.22 -20.85 24.78
C VAL A 52 27.36 -20.20 25.87
N PRO A 53 26.96 -20.96 26.91
CA PRO A 53 26.19 -20.43 28.02
C PRO A 53 26.90 -19.24 28.66
N LEU A 54 26.13 -18.23 29.10
CA LEU A 54 26.62 -17.00 29.77
C LEU A 54 27.34 -15.99 28.85
N VAL A 55 27.80 -16.40 27.68
CA VAL A 55 28.57 -15.55 26.75
C VAL A 55 27.77 -15.21 25.48
N ASP A 56 27.07 -16.21 24.94
CA ASP A 56 26.33 -16.10 23.72
C ASP A 56 24.84 -15.85 24.00
N GLU A 57 24.28 -14.85 23.36
CA GLU A 57 22.84 -14.50 23.33
C GLU A 57 22.24 -14.96 22.02
N VAL A 58 21.08 -15.59 22.05
CA VAL A 58 20.33 -16.01 20.86
C VAL A 58 19.15 -15.07 20.69
N VAL A 59 19.15 -14.33 19.59
CA VAL A 59 18.02 -13.46 19.18
C VAL A 59 17.29 -14.13 18.03
N ARG A 60 15.99 -14.31 18.19
CA ARG A 60 15.11 -14.94 17.20
C ARG A 60 14.35 -13.86 16.42
N PHE A 61 14.14 -14.12 15.14
CA PHE A 61 13.42 -13.27 14.22
C PHE A 61 12.35 -14.10 13.51
N GLU A 62 11.19 -13.52 13.31
CA GLU A 62 10.08 -14.14 12.58
C GLU A 62 10.42 -14.22 11.09
N ASP A 63 10.32 -15.42 10.48
CA ASP A 63 10.57 -15.65 9.04
C ASP A 63 9.26 -15.66 8.22
N ARG A 64 8.11 -15.61 8.89
CA ARG A 64 6.81 -15.55 8.23
C ARG A 64 6.55 -14.19 7.64
N ILE A 65 5.62 -14.15 6.67
CA ILE A 65 5.07 -12.90 6.14
C ILE A 65 4.25 -12.22 7.23
N MET A 66 4.64 -11.00 7.56
CA MET A 66 3.95 -10.13 8.51
C MET A 66 3.10 -9.11 7.78
N SER A 67 2.11 -8.57 8.47
CA SER A 67 1.23 -7.53 7.93
C SER A 67 1.39 -6.23 8.72
N LEU A 68 1.37 -5.12 7.98
CA LEU A 68 1.39 -3.77 8.52
C LEU A 68 0.28 -2.95 7.88
N GLN A 69 -0.49 -2.24 8.69
CA GLN A 69 -1.44 -1.24 8.21
C GLN A 69 -0.86 0.15 8.50
N THR A 70 -0.77 0.98 7.45
CA THR A 70 -0.33 2.38 7.62
C THR A 70 -1.43 3.21 8.26
N PRO A 71 -1.09 4.29 8.96
CA PRO A 71 -2.08 5.29 9.34
C PRO A 71 -2.72 5.90 8.09
N VAL A 72 -3.90 6.52 8.28
CA VAL A 72 -4.59 7.22 7.20
C VAL A 72 -3.82 8.48 6.84
N ILE A 73 -3.40 8.58 5.59
CA ILE A 73 -2.69 9.74 5.04
C ILE A 73 -3.60 10.53 4.10
N GLU A 74 -3.43 11.84 4.07
CA GLU A 74 -4.07 12.72 3.10
C GLU A 74 -3.14 12.93 1.90
N VAL A 75 -3.69 12.72 0.71
CA VAL A 75 -3.00 12.92 -0.57
C VAL A 75 -3.86 13.79 -1.48
N THR A 76 -3.20 14.61 -2.30
CA THR A 76 -3.86 15.45 -3.29
C THR A 76 -3.34 15.06 -4.68
N PRO A 77 -4.07 14.25 -5.44
CA PRO A 77 -3.75 13.92 -6.83
C PRO A 77 -3.80 15.14 -7.76
N ALA A 78 -3.46 14.94 -9.03
CA ALA A 78 -3.39 16.01 -10.05
C ALA A 78 -4.72 16.72 -10.34
N ASP A 79 -5.85 16.12 -9.92
CA ASP A 79 -7.20 16.72 -10.03
C ASP A 79 -7.63 17.55 -8.82
N ASP A 80 -6.70 17.91 -7.94
CA ASP A 80 -6.89 18.72 -6.73
C ASP A 80 -7.97 18.18 -5.75
N ARG A 81 -8.32 16.92 -5.86
CA ARG A 81 -9.25 16.26 -4.93
C ARG A 81 -8.49 15.63 -3.78
N ARG A 82 -8.62 16.19 -2.59
CA ARG A 82 -8.04 15.57 -1.39
C ARG A 82 -8.69 14.22 -1.11
N LEU A 83 -7.85 13.18 -0.98
CA LEU A 83 -8.26 11.83 -0.65
C LEU A 83 -7.59 11.40 0.66
N ARG A 84 -8.32 10.65 1.47
CA ARG A 84 -7.79 9.95 2.64
C ARG A 84 -7.57 8.49 2.25
N VAL A 85 -6.33 8.05 2.36
CA VAL A 85 -5.89 6.72 1.92
C VAL A 85 -5.14 6.06 3.06
N ASP A 86 -5.41 4.80 3.31
CA ASP A 86 -4.60 3.89 4.10
C ASP A 86 -4.04 2.79 3.20
N ALA A 87 -2.99 2.11 3.65
CA ALA A 87 -2.43 0.98 2.94
C ALA A 87 -2.23 -0.20 3.88
N PHE A 88 -2.43 -1.37 3.33
CA PHE A 88 -2.11 -2.65 3.92
C PHE A 88 -0.91 -3.24 3.19
N VAL A 89 0.08 -3.65 3.93
CA VAL A 89 1.35 -4.13 3.40
C VAL A 89 1.68 -5.48 3.99
N LEU A 90 2.12 -6.39 3.12
CA LEU A 90 2.73 -7.64 3.49
C LEU A 90 4.25 -7.53 3.32
N TYR A 91 4.99 -7.86 4.36
CA TYR A 91 6.45 -7.81 4.38
C TYR A 91 7.03 -8.99 5.15
N ARG A 92 8.31 -9.26 4.94
CA ARG A 92 9.07 -10.25 5.69
C ARG A 92 10.47 -9.73 5.98
N ILE A 93 11.14 -10.34 6.93
CA ILE A 93 12.56 -10.12 7.19
C ILE A 93 13.33 -11.01 6.20
N ASP A 94 14.04 -10.38 5.26
CA ASP A 94 14.81 -11.09 4.24
C ASP A 94 16.25 -11.31 4.70
N ASP A 95 16.91 -10.25 5.17
CA ASP A 95 18.27 -10.31 5.74
C ASP A 95 18.24 -9.93 7.22
N ILE A 96 18.37 -10.95 8.10
CA ILE A 96 18.35 -10.76 9.55
C ILE A 96 19.61 -10.02 10.06
N VAL A 97 20.74 -10.08 9.34
CA VAL A 97 21.97 -9.37 9.70
C VAL A 97 21.78 -7.88 9.48
N GLN A 98 21.32 -7.52 8.27
CA GLN A 98 21.03 -6.15 7.91
C GLN A 98 19.91 -5.56 8.76
N TYR A 99 18.85 -6.34 9.00
CA TYR A 99 17.75 -5.97 9.90
C TYR A 99 18.28 -5.64 11.30
N ARG A 100 19.12 -6.51 11.88
CA ARG A 100 19.70 -6.27 13.20
C ARG A 100 20.59 -5.04 13.25
N GLN A 101 21.34 -4.76 12.18
CA GLN A 101 22.20 -3.57 12.09
C GLN A 101 21.40 -2.29 11.97
N ALA A 102 20.33 -2.29 11.16
CA ALA A 102 19.50 -1.12 10.91
C ALA A 102 18.55 -0.80 12.08
N ILE A 103 17.87 -1.81 12.60
CA ILE A 103 16.83 -1.65 13.62
C ILE A 103 17.42 -1.71 15.06
N GLY A 104 18.56 -2.39 15.22
CA GLY A 104 19.21 -2.55 16.52
C GLY A 104 18.40 -3.40 17.48
N SER A 105 18.26 -2.91 18.73
CA SER A 105 17.44 -3.56 19.77
C SER A 105 15.98 -3.13 19.78
N GLY A 106 15.55 -2.26 18.84
CA GLY A 106 14.20 -1.71 18.80
C GLY A 106 13.11 -2.70 18.38
N GLY A 107 13.53 -3.87 17.84
CA GLY A 107 12.62 -4.97 17.51
C GLY A 107 11.60 -4.64 16.44
N GLU A 108 10.54 -5.45 16.37
CA GLU A 108 9.50 -5.36 15.33
C GLU A 108 8.75 -4.02 15.32
N ASN A 109 8.51 -3.42 16.48
CA ASN A 109 7.79 -2.13 16.56
C ASN A 109 8.56 -1.01 15.87
N ARG A 110 9.89 -0.99 16.03
CA ARG A 110 10.70 0.01 15.34
C ARG A 110 10.75 -0.24 13.84
N ALA A 111 10.91 -1.49 13.44
CA ALA A 111 10.88 -1.88 12.03
C ALA A 111 9.55 -1.51 11.37
N ALA A 112 8.43 -1.77 12.04
CA ALA A 112 7.10 -1.41 11.57
C ALA A 112 6.93 0.11 11.41
N ASN A 113 7.43 0.91 12.36
CA ASN A 113 7.37 2.37 12.27
C ASN A 113 8.24 2.91 11.12
N ASP A 114 9.46 2.42 10.98
CA ASP A 114 10.37 2.83 9.92
C ASP A 114 9.81 2.44 8.53
N LEU A 115 9.28 1.22 8.40
CA LEU A 115 8.60 0.76 7.19
C LEU A 115 7.33 1.59 6.88
N SER A 116 6.53 1.92 7.90
CA SER A 116 5.35 2.80 7.74
C SER A 116 5.75 4.15 7.18
N GLY A 117 6.82 4.76 7.69
CA GLY A 117 7.34 6.04 7.18
C GLY A 117 7.81 5.96 5.71
N ILE A 118 8.47 4.87 5.33
CA ILE A 118 8.85 4.61 3.94
C ILE A 118 7.61 4.53 3.07
N LEU A 119 6.61 3.73 3.48
CA LEU A 119 5.37 3.52 2.73
C LEU A 119 4.58 4.82 2.57
N GLU A 120 4.40 5.58 3.64
CA GLU A 120 3.72 6.89 3.58
C GLU A 120 4.38 7.83 2.57
N SER A 121 5.70 7.89 2.58
CA SER A 121 6.48 8.69 1.63
C SER A 121 6.28 8.23 0.18
N GLN A 122 6.31 6.90 -0.07
CA GLN A 122 6.14 6.35 -1.42
C GLN A 122 4.70 6.49 -1.92
N ILE A 123 3.70 6.24 -1.07
CA ILE A 123 2.29 6.42 -1.40
C ILE A 123 2.03 7.89 -1.75
N ARG A 124 2.52 8.83 -0.95
CA ARG A 124 2.36 10.27 -1.21
C ARG A 124 3.04 10.69 -2.52
N ALA A 125 4.23 10.18 -2.79
CA ALA A 125 4.96 10.46 -4.02
C ALA A 125 4.25 9.88 -5.26
N ALA A 126 3.80 8.63 -5.19
CA ALA A 126 3.13 7.96 -6.30
C ALA A 126 1.74 8.54 -6.60
N LEU A 127 0.93 8.79 -5.56
CA LEU A 127 -0.43 9.32 -5.74
C LEU A 127 -0.46 10.82 -6.02
N GLY A 128 0.57 11.57 -5.64
CA GLY A 128 0.75 12.99 -5.96
C GLY A 128 1.49 13.25 -7.27
N ALA A 129 1.88 12.21 -8.01
CA ALA A 129 2.60 12.36 -9.25
C ALA A 129 1.74 13.00 -10.35
N ALA A 130 2.38 13.76 -11.25
CA ALA A 130 1.71 14.36 -12.39
C ALA A 130 1.06 13.28 -13.28
N GLY A 131 -0.24 13.42 -13.55
CA GLY A 131 -1.01 12.49 -14.36
C GLY A 131 -1.80 11.43 -13.55
N VAL A 132 -1.56 11.30 -12.25
CA VAL A 132 -2.39 10.45 -11.39
C VAL A 132 -3.59 11.25 -10.90
N THR A 133 -4.79 10.78 -11.22
CA THR A 133 -6.07 11.41 -10.85
C THR A 133 -6.82 10.53 -9.86
N SER A 134 -7.82 11.09 -9.18
CA SER A 134 -8.72 10.30 -8.31
C SER A 134 -9.36 9.14 -9.07
N ASN A 135 -9.68 9.30 -10.35
CA ASN A 135 -10.22 8.24 -11.21
C ASN A 135 -9.20 7.12 -11.43
N SER A 136 -7.91 7.42 -11.65
CA SER A 136 -6.86 6.40 -11.81
C SER A 136 -6.73 5.54 -10.56
N ILE A 137 -6.85 6.15 -9.39
CA ILE A 137 -6.78 5.46 -8.08
C ILE A 137 -7.99 4.53 -7.87
N LEU A 138 -9.15 4.87 -8.43
CA LEU A 138 -10.40 4.10 -8.27
C LEU A 138 -10.67 3.13 -9.45
N SER A 139 -9.85 3.18 -10.51
CA SER A 139 -9.99 2.38 -11.72
C SER A 139 -9.10 1.12 -11.68
N PRO A 140 -9.18 0.23 -12.68
CA PRO A 140 -8.26 -0.90 -12.82
C PRO A 140 -6.77 -0.53 -12.86
N GLN A 141 -6.42 0.71 -13.24
CA GLN A 141 -5.04 1.24 -13.22
C GLN A 141 -4.44 1.28 -11.80
N ARG A 142 -5.29 1.17 -10.76
CA ARG A 142 -4.88 1.07 -9.37
C ARG A 142 -3.86 -0.05 -9.13
N SER A 143 -3.96 -1.19 -9.81
CA SER A 143 -3.04 -2.31 -9.66
C SER A 143 -1.62 -1.96 -10.08
N GLU A 144 -1.49 -1.18 -11.14
CA GLU A 144 -0.20 -0.71 -11.66
C GLU A 144 0.45 0.31 -10.70
N LEU A 145 -0.35 1.23 -10.15
CA LEU A 145 0.10 2.16 -9.12
C LEU A 145 0.58 1.44 -7.85
N MET A 146 -0.15 0.40 -7.40
CA MET A 146 0.25 -0.40 -6.24
C MET A 146 1.55 -1.15 -6.50
N GLU A 147 1.74 -1.68 -7.70
CA GLU A 147 3.00 -2.35 -8.06
C GLU A 147 4.18 -1.36 -8.10
N GLN A 148 3.99 -0.17 -8.62
CA GLN A 148 5.01 0.89 -8.58
C GLN A 148 5.38 1.27 -7.15
N ILE A 149 4.38 1.44 -6.28
CA ILE A 149 4.60 1.73 -4.85
C ILE A 149 5.36 0.56 -4.20
N ARG A 150 4.96 -0.68 -4.48
CA ARG A 150 5.63 -1.87 -3.95
C ARG A 150 7.11 -1.90 -4.31
N VAL A 151 7.45 -1.74 -5.59
CA VAL A 151 8.84 -1.78 -6.07
C VAL A 151 9.68 -0.67 -5.43
N GLN A 152 9.15 0.54 -5.33
CA GLN A 152 9.86 1.67 -4.73
C GLN A 152 10.01 1.51 -3.22
N ALA A 153 8.98 1.00 -2.54
CA ALA A 153 9.02 0.71 -1.11
C ALA A 153 10.00 -0.42 -0.80
N ASP A 154 9.98 -1.51 -1.58
CA ASP A 154 10.89 -2.64 -1.46
C ASP A 154 12.35 -2.21 -1.59
N SER A 155 12.68 -1.42 -2.62
CA SER A 155 14.03 -0.89 -2.81
C SER A 155 14.56 -0.11 -1.59
N ARG A 156 13.69 0.59 -0.86
CA ARG A 156 14.06 1.31 0.36
C ARG A 156 14.03 0.43 1.60
N ALA A 157 13.09 -0.49 1.68
CA ALA A 157 12.97 -1.44 2.78
C ALA A 157 14.13 -2.42 2.84
N ASN A 158 14.73 -2.75 1.68
CA ASN A 158 15.93 -3.58 1.60
C ASN A 158 17.08 -3.02 2.43
N ALA A 159 17.22 -1.69 2.54
CA ALA A 159 18.22 -1.07 3.42
C ALA A 159 18.01 -1.39 4.92
N LEU A 160 16.80 -1.80 5.30
CA LEU A 160 16.44 -2.24 6.64
C LEU A 160 16.49 -3.78 6.80
N GLY A 161 16.87 -4.53 5.76
CA GLY A 161 16.82 -5.99 5.74
C GLY A 161 15.39 -6.54 5.60
N LEU A 162 14.44 -5.72 5.12
CA LEU A 162 13.05 -6.08 4.92
C LEU A 162 12.73 -6.22 3.42
N ALA A 163 11.91 -7.20 3.06
CA ALA A 163 11.35 -7.35 1.72
C ALA A 163 9.85 -7.07 1.74
N VAL A 164 9.41 -6.18 0.86
CA VAL A 164 7.99 -5.86 0.67
C VAL A 164 7.38 -6.80 -0.36
N VAL A 165 6.52 -7.71 0.09
CA VAL A 165 5.90 -8.73 -0.74
C VAL A 165 4.74 -8.14 -1.54
N GLU A 166 3.86 -7.39 -0.86
CA GLU A 166 2.66 -6.83 -1.47
C GLU A 166 2.26 -5.52 -0.79
N VAL A 167 1.79 -4.56 -1.60
CA VAL A 167 1.19 -3.31 -1.11
C VAL A 167 -0.22 -3.20 -1.68
N ARG A 168 -1.19 -2.99 -0.82
CA ARG A 168 -2.58 -2.70 -1.22
C ARG A 168 -3.05 -1.43 -0.57
N LEU A 169 -3.55 -0.52 -1.38
CA LEU A 169 -4.29 0.63 -0.87
C LEU A 169 -5.60 0.13 -0.26
N GLY A 170 -5.91 0.57 0.94
CA GLY A 170 -7.13 0.26 1.64
C GLY A 170 -8.30 1.10 1.15
N ARG A 171 -9.03 1.71 2.08
CA ARG A 171 -10.17 2.57 1.76
C ARG A 171 -9.68 3.92 1.25
N THR A 172 -10.26 4.35 0.13
CA THR A 172 -10.02 5.68 -0.42
C THR A 172 -11.30 6.48 -0.23
N ASN A 173 -11.30 7.39 0.72
CA ASN A 173 -12.45 8.21 1.06
C ASN A 173 -12.14 9.70 0.85
N LEU A 174 -13.18 10.46 0.50
CA LEU A 174 -13.09 11.92 0.60
C LEU A 174 -13.12 12.33 2.09
N PRO A 175 -12.38 13.38 2.49
CA PRO A 175 -12.54 13.99 3.79
C PRO A 175 -14.00 14.42 4.02
N GLU A 176 -14.57 14.14 5.18
CA GLU A 176 -15.97 14.46 5.49
C GLU A 176 -16.28 15.94 5.33
N GLN A 177 -15.33 16.81 5.63
CA GLN A 177 -15.46 18.28 5.51
C GLN A 177 -15.72 18.75 4.08
N ASN A 178 -15.31 17.98 3.05
CA ASN A 178 -15.45 18.37 1.65
C ASN A 178 -16.58 17.62 0.93
N PHE A 179 -17.23 16.68 1.60
CA PHE A 179 -18.26 15.83 1.00
C PHE A 179 -19.44 16.67 0.48
N ASP A 180 -19.99 17.55 1.31
CA ASP A 180 -21.13 18.40 0.95
C ASP A 180 -20.78 19.39 -0.16
N ALA A 181 -19.58 19.95 -0.16
CA ALA A 181 -19.14 20.87 -1.21
C ALA A 181 -18.93 20.13 -2.54
N THR A 182 -18.37 18.94 -2.49
CA THR A 182 -18.17 18.10 -3.67
C THR A 182 -19.50 17.63 -4.23
N LEU A 183 -20.42 17.20 -3.39
CA LEU A 183 -21.77 16.77 -3.79
C LEU A 183 -22.53 17.93 -4.45
N ARG A 184 -22.54 19.12 -3.85
CA ARG A 184 -23.16 20.32 -4.45
C ARG A 184 -22.56 20.66 -5.81
N ARG A 185 -21.23 20.56 -5.98
CA ARG A 185 -20.57 20.80 -7.26
C ARG A 185 -20.98 19.77 -8.30
N MET A 186 -21.03 18.48 -7.95
CA MET A 186 -21.47 17.42 -8.85
C MET A 186 -22.94 17.60 -9.28
N ILE A 187 -23.81 18.00 -8.36
CA ILE A 187 -25.22 18.30 -8.68
C ILE A 187 -25.30 19.46 -9.68
N ALA A 188 -24.58 20.56 -9.41
CA ALA A 188 -24.58 21.73 -10.29
C ALA A 188 -24.00 21.42 -11.68
N GLU A 189 -23.00 20.57 -11.76
CA GLU A 189 -22.41 20.10 -13.04
C GLU A 189 -23.42 19.26 -13.84
N ARG A 190 -24.12 18.34 -13.18
CA ARG A 190 -25.18 17.54 -13.81
C ARG A 190 -26.39 18.39 -14.26
N GLU A 191 -26.75 19.38 -13.49
CA GLU A 191 -27.82 20.32 -13.90
C GLU A 191 -27.44 21.14 -15.11
N ARG A 192 -26.18 21.61 -15.23
CA ARG A 192 -25.67 22.28 -16.42
C ARG A 192 -25.68 21.34 -17.61
N GLU A 193 -25.14 20.15 -17.50
CA GLU A 193 -25.12 19.15 -18.58
C GLU A 193 -26.54 18.83 -19.06
N ALA A 194 -27.48 18.60 -18.15
CA ALA A 194 -28.89 18.37 -18.49
C ALA A 194 -29.55 19.59 -19.15
N THR A 195 -29.19 20.79 -18.75
CA THR A 195 -29.72 22.03 -19.35
C THR A 195 -29.19 22.23 -20.76
N ASP A 196 -27.89 21.97 -20.98
CA ASP A 196 -27.25 22.04 -22.29
C ASP A 196 -27.86 21.01 -23.27
N GLU A 197 -28.05 19.77 -22.81
CA GLU A 197 -28.67 18.73 -23.63
C GLU A 197 -30.15 19.08 -24.00
N ARG A 198 -30.90 19.62 -23.04
CA ARG A 198 -32.27 20.11 -23.34
C ARG A 198 -32.27 21.29 -24.28
N ALA A 199 -31.28 22.18 -24.20
CA ALA A 199 -31.16 23.32 -25.14
C ALA A 199 -30.82 22.83 -26.54
N ARG A 200 -29.87 21.89 -26.69
CA ARG A 200 -29.56 21.27 -27.98
C ARG A 200 -30.75 20.53 -28.57
N GLY A 201 -31.48 19.78 -27.73
CA GLY A 201 -32.72 19.10 -28.18
C GLY A 201 -33.79 20.07 -28.67
N ARG A 202 -33.98 21.20 -27.97
CA ARG A 202 -34.93 22.27 -28.42
C ARG A 202 -34.48 22.94 -29.72
N GLU A 203 -33.19 23.23 -29.85
CA GLU A 203 -32.65 23.79 -31.09
C GLU A 203 -32.85 22.84 -32.27
N ALA A 204 -32.56 21.54 -32.09
CA ALA A 204 -32.78 20.53 -33.11
C ALA A 204 -34.27 20.43 -33.51
N ALA A 205 -35.18 20.43 -32.54
CA ALA A 205 -36.62 20.41 -32.81
C ALA A 205 -37.09 21.65 -33.56
N LEU A 206 -36.67 22.85 -33.17
CA LEU A 206 -36.99 24.08 -33.86
C LEU A 206 -36.44 24.08 -35.29
N ARG A 207 -35.24 23.55 -35.51
CA ARG A 207 -34.67 23.45 -36.87
C ARG A 207 -35.49 22.53 -37.77
N VAL A 208 -35.95 21.39 -37.25
CA VAL A 208 -36.80 20.44 -37.98
C VAL A 208 -38.16 21.09 -38.30
N THR A 209 -38.80 21.77 -37.34
CA THR A 209 -40.06 22.44 -37.51
C THR A 209 -39.95 23.56 -38.56
N ALA A 210 -38.92 24.40 -38.47
CA ALA A 210 -38.69 25.48 -39.44
C ALA A 210 -38.44 24.97 -40.87
N LEU A 211 -37.75 23.85 -41.02
CA LEU A 211 -37.56 23.19 -42.33
C LEU A 211 -38.88 22.64 -42.85
N ALA A 212 -39.71 22.02 -42.02
CA ALA A 212 -41.01 21.52 -42.41
C ALA A 212 -41.95 22.65 -42.84
N ASP A 213 -42.02 23.74 -42.06
CA ASP A 213 -42.80 24.92 -42.37
C ASP A 213 -42.39 25.55 -43.72
N ARG A 214 -41.07 25.70 -43.91
CA ARG A 214 -40.52 26.20 -45.18
C ARG A 214 -40.90 25.31 -46.36
N THR A 215 -40.74 24.00 -46.24
CA THR A 215 -41.09 23.05 -47.29
C THR A 215 -42.63 23.13 -47.61
N PHE A 216 -43.45 23.25 -46.56
CA PHE A 216 -44.89 23.40 -46.69
C PHE A 216 -45.24 24.67 -47.47
N GLU A 217 -44.64 25.82 -47.12
CA GLU A 217 -44.90 27.12 -47.85
C GLU A 217 -44.39 27.03 -49.28
N GLU A 218 -43.26 26.39 -49.57
CA GLU A 218 -42.75 26.17 -50.93
C GLU A 218 -43.79 25.38 -51.79
N ILE A 219 -44.29 24.25 -51.25
CA ILE A 219 -45.27 23.40 -51.92
C ILE A 219 -46.59 24.20 -52.21
N ILE A 220 -47.07 24.94 -51.20
CA ILE A 220 -48.28 25.76 -51.36
C ILE A 220 -48.09 26.86 -52.42
N SER A 221 -46.94 27.52 -52.44
CA SER A 221 -46.58 28.55 -53.42
C SER A 221 -46.55 27.99 -54.84
N GLU A 222 -45.86 26.84 -55.02
CA GLU A 222 -45.81 26.19 -56.35
C GLU A 222 -47.19 25.76 -56.82
N ALA A 223 -48.06 25.24 -55.98
CA ALA A 223 -49.43 24.85 -56.32
C ALA A 223 -50.28 26.03 -56.67
N LYS A 224 -50.09 27.20 -56.07
CA LYS A 224 -50.79 28.43 -56.39
C LYS A 224 -50.35 29.02 -57.78
N ILE A 225 -49.02 28.98 -58.04
CA ILE A 225 -48.48 29.46 -59.34
C ILE A 225 -48.95 28.55 -60.47
N GLY A 226 -48.93 27.22 -60.31
CA GLY A 226 -49.41 26.26 -61.29
C GLY A 226 -50.89 26.45 -61.65
N ARG A 227 -51.72 26.90 -60.70
CA ARG A 227 -53.15 27.20 -60.92
C ARG A 227 -53.38 28.53 -61.65
N ALA A 228 -52.45 29.46 -61.64
CA ALA A 228 -52.57 30.76 -62.29
C ALA A 228 -52.16 30.72 -63.80
N HIS A 229 -51.60 29.57 -64.24
CA HIS A 229 -51.17 29.36 -65.63
C HIS A 229 -52.12 28.43 -66.48
N VAL A 230 -53.26 28.05 -65.95
CA VAL A 230 -54.35 27.32 -66.62
C VAL A 230 -55.53 28.24 -66.72
#